data_00762d4491aaddb7b8dbf42fa6d29177
#
_entry.id   00762d4491aaddb7b8dbf42fa6d29177
#
_cell.length_a   1.000
_cell.length_b   1.000
_cell.length_c   1.000
_cell.angle_alpha   90.00
_cell.angle_beta   90.00
_cell.angle_gamma   90.00
#
_symmetry.space_group_name_H-M   'P 1'
#
loop_
_entity.id
_entity.type
_entity.pdbx_description
1 polymer ?
#
loop_
_entity_poly.entity_id
_entity_poly.type
_entity_poly.pdbx_seq_one_letter_code
_entity_poly.pdbx_strand_id
1 'polypeptide(L)'
;MIAYFQSEGIRCDKIRRLSRRQPGLYYIDVDSSGERSFQYWRDQSAARYLFSGHEYNDELHSLVSMDYLYCSGISLAILSDPDRQKLIDLLAGAKTQGTKICFDSNYRPVLWENVDQAHHWYQQILAITDIAFLTYDDECELWGDNSPEHVFSRCKVFDIPEIVLKRGAQPCLIKTATTTYTVDAITIPSDQIVDTTAAGDSFNAGYLASR
;
A
#
# COMPACT_ATOMS: atom_id res chain seq x y z
N MET A 1 12.65 -15.05 8.76
CA MET A 1 12.03 -13.73 8.49
C MET A 1 12.33 -12.72 9.61
N ILE A 2 11.80 -12.86 10.85
CA ILE A 2 12.02 -11.84 11.91
C ILE A 2 13.50 -11.62 12.22
N ALA A 3 14.29 -12.69 12.41
CA ALA A 3 15.73 -12.55 12.64
C ALA A 3 16.46 -11.84 11.50
N TYR A 4 16.01 -12.04 10.26
CA TYR A 4 16.53 -11.32 9.10
C TYR A 4 16.18 -9.82 9.18
N PHE A 5 14.92 -9.47 9.47
CA PHE A 5 14.53 -8.07 9.63
C PHE A 5 15.33 -7.37 10.74
N GLN A 6 15.55 -8.06 11.86
CA GLN A 6 16.37 -7.54 12.95
C GLN A 6 17.83 -7.32 12.54
N SER A 7 18.40 -8.22 11.70
CA SER A 7 19.76 -8.04 11.19
C SER A 7 19.91 -6.84 10.26
N GLU A 8 18.81 -6.44 9.60
CA GLU A 8 18.73 -5.23 8.78
C GLU A 8 18.37 -3.96 9.58
N GLY A 9 18.34 -4.05 10.93
CA GLY A 9 18.01 -2.91 11.79
C GLY A 9 16.53 -2.57 11.88
N ILE A 10 15.64 -3.42 11.35
CA ILE A 10 14.19 -3.18 11.38
C ILE A 10 13.67 -3.58 12.76
N ARG A 11 12.91 -2.68 13.38
CA ARG A 11 12.23 -2.97 14.64
C ARG A 11 11.07 -3.95 14.41
N CYS A 12 11.07 -5.04 15.19
CA CYS A 12 10.11 -6.14 15.05
C CYS A 12 9.20 -6.34 16.27
N ASP A 13 9.25 -5.42 17.23
CA ASP A 13 8.48 -5.45 18.47
C ASP A 13 6.96 -5.37 18.24
N LYS A 14 6.55 -4.78 17.11
CA LYS A 14 5.14 -4.67 16.71
C LYS A 14 4.68 -5.74 15.72
N ILE A 15 5.54 -6.68 15.35
CA ILE A 15 5.15 -7.79 14.47
C ILE A 15 4.38 -8.82 15.30
N ARG A 16 3.07 -8.87 15.09
CA ARG A 16 2.20 -9.84 15.72
C ARG A 16 2.48 -11.26 15.22
N ARG A 17 2.49 -12.23 16.14
CA ARG A 17 2.70 -13.64 15.84
C ARG A 17 1.48 -14.45 16.15
N LEU A 18 1.00 -15.26 15.22
CA LEU A 18 -0.11 -16.17 15.38
C LEU A 18 0.41 -17.61 15.34
N SER A 19 0.25 -18.36 16.44
CA SER A 19 0.84 -19.70 16.60
C SER A 19 0.35 -20.76 15.60
N ARG A 20 -0.81 -20.54 14.99
CA ARG A 20 -1.45 -21.48 14.04
C ARG A 20 -1.54 -20.95 12.61
N ARG A 21 -0.82 -19.88 12.29
CA ARG A 21 -0.85 -19.27 10.96
C ARG A 21 0.55 -19.06 10.43
N GLN A 22 0.70 -19.18 9.12
CA GLN A 22 1.95 -18.95 8.41
C GLN A 22 1.95 -17.54 7.78
N PRO A 23 3.11 -16.96 7.50
CA PRO A 23 3.19 -15.84 6.56
C PRO A 23 2.62 -16.24 5.21
N GLY A 24 2.07 -15.30 4.47
CA GLY A 24 1.72 -15.54 3.07
C GLY A 24 2.98 -15.89 2.28
N LEU A 25 2.85 -16.81 1.34
CA LEU A 25 3.90 -17.22 0.42
C LEU A 25 3.43 -16.98 -1.02
N TYR A 26 4.34 -16.54 -1.86
CA TYR A 26 4.17 -16.59 -3.29
C TYR A 26 5.45 -17.14 -3.95
N TYR A 27 5.27 -17.76 -5.09
CA TYR A 27 6.34 -18.28 -5.92
C TYR A 27 6.28 -17.57 -7.27
N ILE A 28 7.44 -17.10 -7.74
CA ILE A 28 7.58 -16.49 -9.05
C ILE A 28 8.25 -17.51 -9.96
N ASP A 29 7.58 -17.90 -11.02
CA ASP A 29 8.14 -18.69 -12.09
C ASP A 29 8.45 -17.78 -13.28
N VAL A 30 9.64 -17.90 -13.84
CA VAL A 30 10.10 -17.10 -14.97
C VAL A 30 10.34 -18.04 -16.14
N ASP A 31 9.59 -17.87 -17.21
CA ASP A 31 9.75 -18.71 -18.41
C ASP A 31 11.00 -18.31 -19.22
N SER A 32 11.25 -19.07 -20.29
CA SER A 32 12.41 -18.85 -21.18
C SER A 32 12.37 -17.52 -21.94
N SER A 33 11.23 -16.84 -21.99
CA SER A 33 11.06 -15.50 -22.57
C SER A 33 11.23 -14.37 -21.56
N GLY A 34 11.41 -14.71 -20.27
CA GLY A 34 11.50 -13.75 -19.17
C GLY A 34 10.13 -13.31 -18.65
N GLU A 35 9.03 -13.94 -19.10
CA GLU A 35 7.70 -13.66 -18.59
C GLU A 35 7.49 -14.33 -17.23
N ARG A 36 6.87 -13.61 -16.33
CA ARG A 36 6.67 -14.04 -14.94
C ARG A 36 5.26 -14.52 -14.70
N SER A 37 5.13 -15.65 -14.07
CA SER A 37 3.88 -16.13 -13.49
C SER A 37 3.99 -16.20 -11.97
N PHE A 38 2.88 -15.94 -11.28
CA PHE A 38 2.83 -15.91 -9.83
C PHE A 38 1.89 -16.98 -9.32
N GLN A 39 2.37 -17.78 -8.37
CA GLN A 39 1.55 -18.72 -7.61
C GLN A 39 1.49 -18.25 -6.15
N TYR A 40 0.28 -18.19 -5.59
CA TYR A 40 0.05 -17.62 -4.27
C TYR A 40 -0.49 -18.65 -3.28
N TRP A 41 0.12 -18.71 -2.10
CA TRP A 41 -0.39 -19.43 -0.92
C TRP A 41 -0.54 -18.44 0.23
N ARG A 42 -1.57 -17.60 0.17
CA ARG A 42 -1.80 -16.52 1.13
C ARG A 42 -3.21 -16.46 1.71
N ASP A 43 -4.12 -17.34 1.28
CA ASP A 43 -5.53 -17.33 1.70
C ASP A 43 -5.69 -17.61 3.20
N GLN A 44 -4.73 -18.31 3.81
CA GLN A 44 -4.68 -18.62 5.23
C GLN A 44 -3.56 -17.86 5.96
N SER A 45 -3.02 -16.81 5.35
CA SER A 45 -1.90 -16.06 5.93
C SER A 45 -2.27 -15.37 7.23
N ALA A 46 -1.28 -15.25 8.13
CA ALA A 46 -1.45 -14.56 9.41
C ALA A 46 -1.95 -13.11 9.25
N ALA A 47 -1.55 -12.44 8.18
CA ALA A 47 -1.95 -11.05 7.90
C ALA A 47 -3.47 -10.87 7.76
N ARG A 48 -4.20 -11.88 7.23
CA ARG A 48 -5.67 -11.84 7.14
C ARG A 48 -6.37 -11.83 8.50
N TYR A 49 -5.65 -12.21 9.56
CA TYR A 49 -6.17 -12.33 10.93
C TYR A 49 -5.59 -11.24 11.85
N LEU A 50 -5.22 -10.09 11.28
CA LEU A 50 -4.62 -8.98 12.02
C LEU A 50 -5.45 -8.59 13.25
N PHE A 51 -6.77 -8.58 13.14
CA PHE A 51 -7.70 -8.20 14.20
C PHE A 51 -8.31 -9.38 14.97
N SER A 52 -7.78 -10.60 14.82
CA SER A 52 -8.29 -11.77 15.55
C SER A 52 -7.72 -11.83 16.98
N GLY A 53 -8.57 -12.25 17.96
CA GLY A 53 -8.19 -12.40 19.37
C GLY A 53 -8.38 -11.13 20.21
N HIS A 54 -8.27 -11.28 21.54
CA HIS A 54 -8.56 -10.19 22.49
C HIS A 54 -7.36 -9.25 22.75
N GLU A 55 -6.16 -9.67 22.39
CA GLU A 55 -4.90 -8.98 22.74
C GLU A 55 -4.52 -7.86 21.75
N TYR A 56 -5.28 -7.68 20.65
CA TYR A 56 -4.89 -6.73 19.61
C TYR A 56 -5.04 -5.25 20.02
N ASN A 57 -5.88 -4.95 21.00
CA ASN A 57 -6.20 -3.56 21.35
C ASN A 57 -4.97 -2.78 21.85
N ASP A 58 -4.20 -3.36 22.79
CA ASP A 58 -3.06 -2.66 23.39
C ASP A 58 -1.88 -2.51 22.42
N GLU A 59 -1.63 -3.53 21.61
CA GLU A 59 -0.57 -3.49 20.58
C GLU A 59 -0.88 -2.47 19.50
N LEU A 60 -2.12 -2.40 19.02
CA LEU A 60 -2.53 -1.46 18.00
C LEU A 60 -2.64 -0.03 18.53
N HIS A 61 -3.06 0.17 19.78
CA HIS A 61 -3.03 1.48 20.41
C HIS A 61 -1.61 2.08 20.47
N SER A 62 -0.58 1.25 20.54
CA SER A 62 0.80 1.73 20.51
C SER A 62 1.24 2.25 19.13
N LEU A 63 0.50 1.97 18.04
CA LEU A 63 0.78 2.49 16.71
C LEU A 63 0.36 3.97 16.56
N VAL A 64 -0.56 4.45 17.37
CA VAL A 64 -1.05 5.85 17.30
C VAL A 64 0.01 6.89 17.72
N SER A 65 1.17 6.47 18.22
CA SER A 65 2.30 7.34 18.55
C SER A 65 3.42 7.35 17.50
N MET A 66 3.19 6.75 16.34
CA MET A 66 4.15 6.76 15.23
C MET A 66 4.02 8.05 14.42
N ASP A 67 5.13 8.52 13.82
CA ASP A 67 5.08 9.67 12.92
C ASP A 67 4.29 9.34 11.65
N TYR A 68 4.47 8.14 11.13
CA TYR A 68 3.80 7.63 9.92
C TYR A 68 3.23 6.23 10.13
N LEU A 69 2.02 6.00 9.61
CA LEU A 69 1.46 4.67 9.41
C LEU A 69 1.23 4.44 7.92
N TYR A 70 1.85 3.39 7.40
CA TYR A 70 1.73 3.00 5.99
C TYR A 70 0.90 1.73 5.85
N CYS A 71 -0.05 1.76 4.91
CA CYS A 71 -0.77 0.58 4.45
C CYS A 71 -1.03 0.66 2.94
N SER A 72 -1.44 -0.46 2.36
CA SER A 72 -1.73 -0.54 0.93
C SER A 72 -3.13 -1.09 0.66
N GLY A 73 -3.58 -0.99 -0.58
CA GLY A 73 -4.82 -1.62 -1.05
C GLY A 73 -4.84 -3.13 -0.80
N ILE A 74 -3.68 -3.80 -0.83
CA ILE A 74 -3.57 -5.21 -0.46
C ILE A 74 -3.88 -5.41 1.03
N SER A 75 -3.46 -4.49 1.91
CA SER A 75 -3.77 -4.57 3.35
C SER A 75 -5.27 -4.54 3.61
N LEU A 76 -6.02 -3.72 2.85
CA LEU A 76 -7.48 -3.72 2.89
C LEU A 76 -8.07 -4.99 2.26
N ALA A 77 -7.61 -5.36 1.07
CA ALA A 77 -8.20 -6.42 0.27
C ALA A 77 -8.20 -7.79 0.96
N ILE A 78 -7.15 -8.09 1.74
CA ILE A 78 -7.01 -9.38 2.44
C ILE A 78 -7.86 -9.51 3.72
N LEU A 79 -8.41 -8.41 4.24
CA LEU A 79 -9.22 -8.39 5.45
C LEU A 79 -10.70 -8.67 5.15
N SER A 80 -11.44 -9.14 6.15
CA SER A 80 -12.90 -9.16 6.12
C SER A 80 -13.47 -7.74 6.25
N ASP A 81 -14.71 -7.49 5.81
CA ASP A 81 -15.34 -6.18 5.93
C ASP A 81 -15.35 -5.62 7.37
N PRO A 82 -15.68 -6.41 8.41
CA PRO A 82 -15.57 -5.93 9.78
C PRO A 82 -14.13 -5.54 10.19
N ASP A 83 -13.14 -6.25 9.66
CA ASP A 83 -11.73 -5.97 9.99
C ASP A 83 -11.17 -4.81 9.15
N ARG A 84 -11.68 -4.60 7.92
CA ARG A 84 -11.42 -3.37 7.13
C ARG A 84 -11.89 -2.13 7.90
N GLN A 85 -13.12 -2.18 8.45
CA GLN A 85 -13.63 -1.07 9.26
C GLN A 85 -12.76 -0.80 10.48
N LYS A 86 -12.33 -1.83 11.21
CA LYS A 86 -11.40 -1.69 12.35
C LYS A 86 -10.07 -1.05 11.92
N LEU A 87 -9.54 -1.41 10.74
CA LEU A 87 -8.33 -0.79 10.22
C LEU A 87 -8.54 0.70 9.93
N ILE A 88 -9.64 1.07 9.27
CA ILE A 88 -9.98 2.46 9.01
C ILE A 88 -10.13 3.24 10.32
N ASP A 89 -10.85 2.70 11.31
CA ASP A 89 -11.07 3.34 12.60
C ASP A 89 -9.75 3.56 13.36
N LEU A 90 -8.86 2.55 13.32
CA LEU A 90 -7.52 2.64 13.91
C LEU A 90 -6.69 3.76 13.27
N LEU A 91 -6.64 3.80 11.93
CA LEU A 91 -5.87 4.81 11.19
C LEU A 91 -6.47 6.22 11.40
N ALA A 92 -7.79 6.35 11.39
CA ALA A 92 -8.46 7.61 11.71
C ALA A 92 -8.16 8.07 13.12
N GLY A 93 -8.18 7.15 14.10
CA GLY A 93 -7.78 7.44 15.48
C GLY A 93 -6.33 7.91 15.60
N ALA A 94 -5.40 7.25 14.91
CA ALA A 94 -3.99 7.63 14.86
C ALA A 94 -3.81 9.04 14.26
N LYS A 95 -4.52 9.33 13.16
CA LYS A 95 -4.50 10.66 12.53
C LYS A 95 -4.92 11.76 13.50
N THR A 96 -5.91 11.54 14.34
CA THR A 96 -6.32 12.53 15.35
C THR A 96 -5.25 12.79 16.42
N GLN A 97 -4.30 11.88 16.59
CA GLN A 97 -3.14 12.03 17.49
C GLN A 97 -1.90 12.61 16.77
N GLY A 98 -2.02 12.98 15.50
CA GLY A 98 -0.95 13.60 14.73
C GLY A 98 -0.14 12.65 13.83
N THR A 99 -0.43 11.36 13.85
CA THR A 99 0.19 10.38 12.93
C THR A 99 -0.21 10.67 11.48
N LYS A 100 0.73 10.66 10.58
CA LYS A 100 0.47 10.79 9.14
C LYS A 100 0.10 9.45 8.52
N ILE A 101 -1.01 9.41 7.81
CA ILE A 101 -1.49 8.21 7.13
C ILE A 101 -0.98 8.18 5.70
N CYS A 102 -0.19 7.16 5.38
CA CYS A 102 0.35 6.90 4.04
C CYS A 102 -0.39 5.71 3.43
N PHE A 103 -0.95 5.89 2.26
CA PHE A 103 -1.69 4.84 1.56
C PHE A 103 -1.14 4.63 0.15
N ASP A 104 -0.83 3.36 -0.18
CA ASP A 104 -0.45 2.94 -1.53
C ASP A 104 -1.64 2.23 -2.19
N SER A 105 -2.09 2.71 -3.34
CA SER A 105 -3.25 2.13 -4.03
C SER A 105 -3.08 0.63 -4.30
N ASN A 106 -1.99 0.22 -4.87
CA ASN A 106 -1.59 -1.17 -5.08
C ASN A 106 -2.80 -2.10 -5.34
N TYR A 107 -3.65 -1.71 -6.30
CA TYR A 107 -4.89 -2.40 -6.61
C TYR A 107 -4.63 -3.78 -7.20
N ARG A 108 -5.39 -4.77 -6.73
CA ARG A 108 -5.32 -6.14 -7.23
C ARG A 108 -6.73 -6.69 -7.37
N PRO A 109 -7.33 -6.65 -8.58
CA PRO A 109 -8.74 -7.03 -8.82
C PRO A 109 -9.09 -8.39 -8.23
N VAL A 110 -8.19 -9.36 -8.36
CA VAL A 110 -8.42 -10.75 -7.91
C VAL A 110 -8.60 -10.91 -6.39
N LEU A 111 -8.32 -9.87 -5.60
CA LEU A 111 -8.49 -9.89 -4.15
C LEU A 111 -9.83 -9.31 -3.68
N TRP A 112 -10.62 -8.77 -4.59
CA TRP A 112 -11.91 -8.14 -4.31
C TRP A 112 -13.06 -8.98 -4.87
N GLU A 113 -14.19 -9.00 -4.19
CA GLU A 113 -15.39 -9.69 -4.70
C GLU A 113 -15.92 -9.04 -5.98
N ASN A 114 -15.83 -7.72 -6.04
CA ASN A 114 -16.21 -6.90 -7.18
C ASN A 114 -15.59 -5.50 -7.06
N VAL A 115 -15.71 -4.72 -8.11
CA VAL A 115 -15.15 -3.36 -8.18
C VAL A 115 -15.85 -2.39 -7.21
N ASP A 116 -17.16 -2.56 -6.96
CA ASP A 116 -17.91 -1.68 -6.06
C ASP A 116 -17.43 -1.82 -4.62
N GLN A 117 -17.11 -3.04 -4.18
CA GLN A 117 -16.48 -3.27 -2.87
C GLN A 117 -15.11 -2.59 -2.78
N ALA A 118 -14.29 -2.69 -3.82
CA ALA A 118 -13.01 -1.99 -3.87
C ALA A 118 -13.21 -0.47 -3.81
N HIS A 119 -14.09 0.09 -4.63
CA HIS A 119 -14.44 1.52 -4.61
C HIS A 119 -14.82 1.99 -3.22
N HIS A 120 -15.73 1.26 -2.56
CA HIS A 120 -16.19 1.61 -1.22
C HIS A 120 -15.02 1.76 -0.23
N TRP A 121 -14.15 0.75 -0.14
CA TRP A 121 -13.06 0.74 0.84
C TRP A 121 -11.92 1.71 0.48
N TYR A 122 -11.64 1.89 -0.83
CA TYR A 122 -10.67 2.90 -1.27
C TYR A 122 -11.14 4.32 -0.96
N GLN A 123 -12.43 4.62 -1.13
CA GLN A 123 -12.98 5.93 -0.75
C GLN A 123 -12.82 6.18 0.75
N GLN A 124 -13.07 5.18 1.59
CA GLN A 124 -12.92 5.30 3.05
C GLN A 124 -11.47 5.61 3.46
N ILE A 125 -10.50 4.89 2.91
CA ILE A 125 -9.08 5.11 3.27
C ILE A 125 -8.55 6.42 2.69
N LEU A 126 -8.90 6.78 1.45
CA LEU A 126 -8.47 8.02 0.83
C LEU A 126 -8.95 9.26 1.62
N ALA A 127 -10.14 9.20 2.23
CA ALA A 127 -10.68 10.29 3.04
C ALA A 127 -9.85 10.60 4.30
N ILE A 128 -9.03 9.66 4.76
CA ILE A 128 -8.17 9.85 5.94
C ILE A 128 -6.67 9.89 5.59
N THR A 129 -6.31 9.78 4.30
CA THR A 129 -4.93 9.72 3.84
C THR A 129 -4.27 11.11 3.86
N ASP A 130 -3.00 11.17 4.30
CA ASP A 130 -2.17 12.37 4.21
C ASP A 130 -1.22 12.33 3.01
N ILE A 131 -0.67 11.15 2.70
CA ILE A 131 0.18 10.93 1.54
C ILE A 131 -0.36 9.72 0.77
N ALA A 132 -0.83 9.96 -0.46
CA ALA A 132 -1.29 8.89 -1.33
C ALA A 132 -0.22 8.52 -2.36
N PHE A 133 0.22 7.29 -2.36
CA PHE A 133 1.06 6.69 -3.40
C PHE A 133 0.16 5.96 -4.40
N LEU A 134 -0.10 6.59 -5.52
CA LEU A 134 -0.96 6.04 -6.55
C LEU A 134 -0.12 5.52 -7.71
N THR A 135 -0.52 4.40 -8.30
CA THR A 135 0.08 3.88 -9.54
C THR A 135 -0.91 4.13 -10.67
N TYR A 136 -0.49 4.84 -11.71
CA TYR A 136 -1.38 5.29 -12.77
C TYR A 136 -2.18 4.15 -13.42
N ASP A 137 -1.53 3.02 -13.69
CA ASP A 137 -2.19 1.86 -14.28
C ASP A 137 -3.24 1.26 -13.32
N ASP A 138 -2.96 1.19 -12.02
CA ASP A 138 -3.93 0.76 -11.01
C ASP A 138 -5.15 1.71 -10.94
N GLU A 139 -4.91 3.02 -11.08
CA GLU A 139 -5.99 4.02 -11.09
C GLU A 139 -6.86 3.93 -12.36
N CYS A 140 -6.23 3.67 -13.52
CA CYS A 140 -6.96 3.40 -14.75
C CYS A 140 -7.84 2.15 -14.62
N GLU A 141 -7.31 1.08 -14.04
CA GLU A 141 -8.03 -0.18 -13.89
C GLU A 141 -9.18 -0.07 -12.88
N LEU A 142 -8.92 0.55 -11.72
CA LEU A 142 -9.92 0.65 -10.64
C LEU A 142 -11.02 1.68 -10.96
N TRP A 143 -10.64 2.86 -11.46
CA TRP A 143 -11.55 4.01 -11.55
C TRP A 143 -11.92 4.39 -12.97
N GLY A 144 -11.22 3.83 -13.98
CA GLY A 144 -11.37 4.22 -15.37
C GLY A 144 -10.73 5.58 -15.69
N ASP A 145 -9.81 6.05 -14.85
CA ASP A 145 -9.06 7.27 -15.13
C ASP A 145 -8.24 7.10 -16.42
N ASN A 146 -8.22 8.11 -17.29
CA ASN A 146 -7.54 8.04 -18.58
C ASN A 146 -6.46 9.13 -18.76
N SER A 147 -6.21 9.92 -17.73
CA SER A 147 -5.11 10.86 -17.66
C SER A 147 -4.72 11.16 -16.21
N PRO A 148 -3.49 11.62 -15.94
CA PRO A 148 -3.08 12.08 -14.61
C PRO A 148 -3.99 13.17 -14.04
N GLU A 149 -4.51 14.06 -14.87
CA GLU A 149 -5.43 15.12 -14.49
C GLU A 149 -6.77 14.57 -13.98
N HIS A 150 -7.25 13.45 -14.56
CA HIS A 150 -8.45 12.75 -14.08
C HIS A 150 -8.20 12.16 -12.69
N VAL A 151 -7.08 11.49 -12.47
CA VAL A 151 -6.68 10.99 -11.13
C VAL A 151 -6.70 12.12 -10.11
N PHE A 152 -6.02 13.22 -10.40
CA PHE A 152 -5.99 14.37 -9.47
C PHE A 152 -7.36 15.03 -9.27
N SER A 153 -8.18 15.09 -10.33
CA SER A 153 -9.52 15.67 -10.25
C SER A 153 -10.44 14.83 -9.36
N ARG A 154 -10.40 13.51 -9.53
CA ARG A 154 -11.15 12.57 -8.69
C ARG A 154 -10.71 12.64 -7.23
N CYS A 155 -9.42 12.74 -6.97
CA CYS A 155 -8.89 12.80 -5.61
C CYS A 155 -9.19 14.11 -4.87
N LYS A 156 -9.62 15.18 -5.55
CA LYS A 156 -9.93 16.46 -4.90
C LYS A 156 -10.97 16.36 -3.78
N VAL A 157 -11.94 15.46 -3.90
CA VAL A 157 -13.00 15.29 -2.92
C VAL A 157 -12.48 14.81 -1.56
N PHE A 158 -11.32 14.17 -1.54
CA PHE A 158 -10.71 13.62 -0.33
C PHE A 158 -9.77 14.59 0.38
N ASP A 159 -9.47 15.74 -0.24
CA ASP A 159 -8.57 16.80 0.29
C ASP A 159 -7.20 16.24 0.75
N ILE A 160 -6.63 15.31 -0.04
CA ILE A 160 -5.35 14.66 0.27
C ILE A 160 -4.23 15.69 0.15
N PRO A 161 -3.45 15.95 1.23
CA PRO A 161 -2.41 16.97 1.21
C PRO A 161 -1.30 16.70 0.20
N GLU A 162 -0.97 15.44 -0.05
CA GLU A 162 0.08 15.05 -0.97
C GLU A 162 -0.27 13.78 -1.74
N ILE A 163 -0.21 13.85 -3.07
CA ILE A 163 -0.43 12.73 -3.98
C ILE A 163 0.82 12.49 -4.80
N VAL A 164 1.36 11.29 -4.73
CA VAL A 164 2.51 10.81 -5.49
C VAL A 164 2.02 9.83 -6.54
N LEU A 165 1.94 10.25 -7.79
CA LEU A 165 1.46 9.45 -8.89
C LEU A 165 2.63 8.81 -9.64
N LYS A 166 2.84 7.53 -9.41
CA LYS A 166 3.84 6.68 -10.08
C LYS A 166 3.33 6.30 -11.48
N ARG A 167 4.20 6.39 -12.50
CA ARG A 167 3.81 6.21 -13.90
C ARG A 167 4.79 5.29 -14.66
N GLY A 168 5.28 4.26 -14.00
CA GLY A 168 6.26 3.35 -14.56
C GLY A 168 7.56 4.06 -14.96
N ALA A 169 7.95 3.94 -16.22
CA ALA A 169 9.13 4.62 -16.78
C ALA A 169 8.91 6.11 -17.12
N GLN A 170 7.68 6.60 -17.00
CA GLN A 170 7.37 8.01 -17.21
C GLN A 170 7.66 8.83 -15.95
N PRO A 171 7.81 10.17 -16.06
CA PRO A 171 8.02 11.03 -14.91
C PRO A 171 6.95 10.84 -13.84
N CYS A 172 7.35 10.71 -12.59
CA CYS A 172 6.46 10.72 -11.44
C CYS A 172 5.91 12.14 -11.24
N LEU A 173 4.64 12.24 -10.88
CA LEU A 173 4.00 13.52 -10.57
C LEU A 173 3.69 13.57 -9.07
N ILE A 174 4.15 14.65 -8.42
CA ILE A 174 3.88 14.87 -7.00
C ILE A 174 3.01 16.12 -6.89
N LYS A 175 1.76 15.93 -6.47
CA LYS A 175 0.79 17.01 -6.30
C LYS A 175 0.63 17.33 -4.83
N THR A 176 0.84 18.58 -4.48
CA THR A 176 0.51 19.17 -3.18
C THR A 176 -0.70 20.12 -3.32
N ALA A 177 -1.12 20.73 -2.23
CA ALA A 177 -2.21 21.72 -2.23
C ALA A 177 -1.95 22.89 -3.21
N THR A 178 -0.69 23.29 -3.39
CA THR A 178 -0.31 24.50 -4.15
C THR A 178 0.42 24.23 -5.45
N THR A 179 1.09 23.10 -5.59
CA THR A 179 2.03 22.86 -6.70
C THR A 179 1.98 21.41 -7.17
N THR A 180 2.26 21.19 -8.44
CA THR A 180 2.55 19.88 -8.99
C THR A 180 4.01 19.85 -9.45
N TYR A 181 4.79 18.93 -8.91
CA TYR A 181 6.16 18.67 -9.30
C TYR A 181 6.21 17.50 -10.28
N THR A 182 7.12 17.58 -11.24
CA THR A 182 7.44 16.48 -12.14
C THR A 182 8.85 16.02 -11.86
N VAL A 183 9.02 14.72 -11.61
CA VAL A 183 10.32 14.11 -11.32
C VAL A 183 10.59 13.04 -12.36
N ASP A 184 11.62 13.23 -13.17
CA ASP A 184 11.98 12.30 -14.23
C ASP A 184 12.39 10.94 -13.66
N ALA A 185 11.98 9.88 -14.35
CA ALA A 185 12.44 8.53 -14.03
C ALA A 185 13.90 8.34 -14.52
N ILE A 186 14.69 7.65 -13.71
CA ILE A 186 16.03 7.21 -14.16
C ILE A 186 15.84 6.10 -15.18
N THR A 187 16.37 6.30 -16.39
CA THR A 187 16.33 5.28 -17.44
C THR A 187 17.31 4.17 -17.11
N ILE A 188 16.79 2.95 -16.96
CA ILE A 188 17.59 1.74 -16.79
C ILE A 188 17.55 0.97 -18.12
N PRO A 189 18.70 0.60 -18.71
CA PRO A 189 18.73 -0.23 -19.91
C PRO A 189 17.96 -1.54 -19.70
N SER A 190 17.21 -1.98 -20.70
CA SER A 190 16.32 -3.15 -20.56
C SER A 190 17.08 -4.45 -20.24
N ASP A 191 18.32 -4.58 -20.70
CA ASP A 191 19.23 -5.69 -20.40
C ASP A 191 19.75 -5.70 -18.95
N GLN A 192 19.58 -4.62 -18.21
CA GLN A 192 19.92 -4.51 -16.79
C GLN A 192 18.72 -4.72 -15.87
N ILE A 193 17.51 -4.81 -16.42
CA ILE A 193 16.30 -5.06 -15.63
C ILE A 193 16.18 -6.57 -15.41
N VAL A 194 16.54 -7.03 -14.21
CA VAL A 194 16.44 -8.44 -13.82
C VAL A 194 15.07 -8.76 -13.25
N ASP A 195 14.58 -7.90 -12.34
CA ASP A 195 13.31 -8.08 -11.66
C ASP A 195 12.70 -6.72 -11.27
N THR A 196 11.41 -6.54 -11.52
CA THR A 196 10.64 -5.34 -11.13
C THR A 196 9.72 -5.59 -9.93
N THR A 197 9.82 -6.76 -9.29
CA THR A 197 9.05 -7.06 -8.07
C THR A 197 9.39 -6.06 -6.98
N ALA A 198 8.37 -5.54 -6.30
CA ALA A 198 8.49 -4.53 -5.25
C ALA A 198 9.14 -3.20 -5.68
N ALA A 199 9.21 -2.86 -6.99
CA ALA A 199 9.71 -1.57 -7.44
C ALA A 199 8.89 -0.41 -6.85
N GLY A 200 7.56 -0.56 -6.81
CA GLY A 200 6.65 0.41 -6.17
C GLY A 200 6.90 0.54 -4.67
N ASP A 201 7.07 -0.58 -3.97
CA ASP A 201 7.37 -0.58 -2.52
C ASP A 201 8.71 0.09 -2.23
N SER A 202 9.73 -0.19 -3.05
CA SER A 202 11.08 0.41 -2.93
C SER A 202 11.02 1.92 -3.17
N PHE A 203 10.26 2.38 -4.17
CA PHE A 203 10.01 3.79 -4.43
C PHE A 203 9.37 4.46 -3.22
N ASN A 204 8.29 3.88 -2.68
CA ASN A 204 7.57 4.42 -1.53
C ASN A 204 8.47 4.49 -0.29
N ALA A 205 9.30 3.44 -0.06
CA ALA A 205 10.26 3.41 1.04
C ALA A 205 11.30 4.53 0.93
N GLY A 206 11.92 4.71 -0.26
CA GLY A 206 12.87 5.79 -0.52
C GLY A 206 12.24 7.18 -0.36
N TYR A 207 11.01 7.34 -0.84
CA TYR A 207 10.26 8.58 -0.69
C TYR A 207 10.00 8.93 0.77
N LEU A 208 9.50 7.98 1.57
CA LEU A 208 9.22 8.19 2.99
C LEU A 208 10.50 8.38 3.82
N ALA A 209 11.59 7.69 3.48
CA ALA A 209 12.87 7.83 4.17
C ALA A 209 13.53 9.22 4.00
N SER A 210 13.09 9.98 3.00
CA SER A 210 13.59 11.35 2.74
C SER A 210 12.82 12.43 3.51
N ARG A 211 11.80 12.03 4.29
CA ARG A 211 10.93 12.94 5.07
C ARG A 211 11.38 13.00 6.52
#